data_c2d41fe4b3e056a96282a8faada29f15
#
_entry.id   c2d41fe4b3e056a96282a8faada29f15
#
_cell.length_a   1.000
_cell.length_b   1.000
_cell.length_c   1.000
_cell.angle_alpha   90.00
_cell.angle_beta   90.00
_cell.angle_gamma   90.00
#
_symmetry.space_group_name_H-M   'P 1'
#
loop_
_entity.id
_entity.type
_entity.pdbx_description
1 polymer ?
#
loop_
_entity_poly.entity_id
_entity_poly.type
_entity_poly.pdbx_seq_one_letter_code
_entity_poly.pdbx_strand_id
1 'polypeptide(L)'
;MGIAGLAIGFMEVLKRLFEQHFHSPVERVQPLQGQLGGSGRKIIRLSTEKLSAIGILYDVREENVAFLEFSRHFRRHGLPVPEIYAEDLSHGAYLEEDLGSTTLFELLSDQRSGASVAPEAVAAYRKVVAVLPRFQVEAGRDLNYKVCYPRAGFDRQSIAWDLNYFKYYFLRLAGIPFNEQALEDDFSRLTKFLLSASRDYFLYRDFQSRNIMLRKILNEDQPFFLDYQGGRKGALQYDIASLLYDAKADLPHDLRQQLLDHYLDSLAAFVALDRSLFMQYYYAYVYVRIMQALGAYGFRGFYERKEHFLQSVPYALKNLRWLLHNVELPIALPTLMEAFKSMVASEKLQGLTSEPEQLTVRVFSFSFHRGLPQDETGNGGGFVFDGRSLPNPGREERFKTLTGKDAPVIDYLNQQESVRQFLADAKSLVDASVSTYRHRGFKHLMVSFGCTGGQHRSVYLAEELAKHLRAKDGVEVVVRHREQEQLNQ
;
A
#
# COMPACT_ATOMS: atom_id res chain seq x y z
N MET A 1 -6.48 22.58 -23.56
CA MET A 1 -5.29 22.67 -22.67
C MET A 1 -5.12 21.32 -22.03
N GLY A 2 -4.03 20.62 -22.33
CA GLY A 2 -3.85 19.20 -21.99
C GLY A 2 -3.51 18.98 -20.52
N ILE A 3 -3.73 17.75 -20.05
CA ILE A 3 -3.44 17.22 -18.68
C ILE A 3 -2.02 17.60 -18.19
N ALA A 4 -1.05 17.72 -19.08
CA ALA A 4 0.32 18.15 -18.77
C ALA A 4 0.42 19.63 -18.32
N GLY A 5 -0.38 20.51 -18.86
CA GLY A 5 -0.38 21.96 -18.48
C GLY A 5 -0.98 22.22 -17.09
N LEU A 6 -1.98 21.42 -16.71
CA LEU A 6 -2.57 21.46 -15.36
C LEU A 6 -1.59 20.92 -14.31
N ALA A 7 -0.86 19.85 -14.62
CA ALA A 7 0.13 19.26 -13.69
C ALA A 7 1.30 20.22 -13.40
N ILE A 8 1.73 21.01 -14.37
CA ILE A 8 2.79 22.02 -14.21
C ILE A 8 2.31 23.15 -13.30
N GLY A 9 1.06 23.63 -13.46
CA GLY A 9 0.48 24.70 -12.62
C GLY A 9 0.33 24.29 -11.14
N PHE A 10 -0.04 23.05 -10.86
CA PHE A 10 -0.21 22.54 -9.49
C PHE A 10 1.13 22.36 -8.76
N MET A 11 2.19 21.94 -9.47
CA MET A 11 3.52 21.83 -8.90
C MET A 11 4.10 23.18 -8.50
N GLU A 12 3.85 24.19 -9.29
CA GLU A 12 4.31 25.57 -9.00
C GLU A 12 3.64 26.17 -7.74
N VAL A 13 2.39 25.78 -7.44
CA VAL A 13 1.73 26.20 -6.20
C VAL A 13 2.48 25.65 -4.97
N LEU A 14 2.83 24.34 -4.96
CA LEU A 14 3.58 23.74 -3.84
C LEU A 14 4.98 24.33 -3.68
N LYS A 15 5.69 24.56 -4.79
CA LYS A 15 7.01 25.20 -4.74
C LYS A 15 6.91 26.62 -4.17
N ARG A 16 5.96 27.41 -4.63
CA ARG A 16 5.72 28.77 -4.10
C ARG A 16 5.44 28.74 -2.60
N LEU A 17 4.58 27.82 -2.11
CA LEU A 17 4.30 27.67 -0.68
C LEU A 17 5.58 27.34 0.10
N PHE A 18 6.40 26.41 -0.42
CA PHE A 18 7.67 26.02 0.20
C PHE A 18 8.65 27.21 0.27
N GLU A 19 8.84 27.91 -0.85
CA GLU A 19 9.75 29.06 -0.94
C GLU A 19 9.32 30.23 -0.06
N GLN A 20 8.01 30.47 0.03
CA GLN A 20 7.45 31.51 0.93
C GLN A 20 7.65 31.15 2.42
N HIS A 21 7.50 29.87 2.79
CA HIS A 21 7.62 29.45 4.17
C HIS A 21 9.09 29.34 4.62
N PHE A 22 9.95 28.71 3.81
CA PHE A 22 11.33 28.42 4.17
C PHE A 22 12.34 29.46 3.68
N HIS A 23 11.91 30.45 2.88
CA HIS A 23 12.76 31.46 2.25
C HIS A 23 13.94 30.85 1.46
N SER A 24 13.72 29.68 0.86
CA SER A 24 14.71 28.90 0.12
C SER A 24 14.08 28.23 -1.10
N PRO A 25 14.73 28.24 -2.29
CA PRO A 25 14.19 27.61 -3.47
C PRO A 25 14.17 26.07 -3.31
N VAL A 26 13.19 25.44 -3.94
CA VAL A 26 13.09 23.97 -3.99
C VAL A 26 14.18 23.41 -4.93
N GLU A 27 15.04 22.53 -4.43
CA GLU A 27 16.10 21.88 -5.22
C GLU A 27 15.66 20.51 -5.75
N ARG A 28 14.86 19.77 -4.98
CA ARG A 28 14.39 18.43 -5.35
C ARG A 28 12.90 18.29 -5.14
N VAL A 29 12.28 17.57 -6.08
CA VAL A 29 10.86 17.25 -6.07
C VAL A 29 10.73 15.74 -6.28
N GLN A 30 10.19 15.03 -5.29
CA GLN A 30 10.04 13.59 -5.31
C GLN A 30 8.58 13.20 -5.08
N PRO A 31 7.86 12.69 -6.10
CA PRO A 31 6.54 12.11 -5.88
C PRO A 31 6.60 10.91 -4.94
N LEU A 32 5.77 10.89 -3.90
CA LEU A 32 5.62 9.77 -2.98
C LEU A 32 4.43 8.90 -3.42
N GLN A 33 4.54 8.27 -4.59
CA GLN A 33 3.49 7.40 -5.11
C GLN A 33 3.55 6.02 -4.45
N GLY A 34 2.43 5.54 -3.92
CA GLY A 34 2.23 4.16 -3.49
C GLY A 34 2.31 3.89 -1.98
N GLN A 35 2.80 4.79 -1.16
CA GLN A 35 2.91 4.56 0.30
C GLN A 35 1.62 4.86 1.07
N LEU A 36 0.80 5.78 0.63
CA LEU A 36 -0.44 6.19 1.30
C LEU A 36 -1.64 5.85 0.41
N GLY A 37 -2.08 4.62 0.47
CA GLY A 37 -3.38 4.05 0.06
C GLY A 37 -4.22 4.80 -0.98
N GLY A 38 -5.03 4.17 -1.68
CA GLY A 38 -6.07 4.47 -2.66
C GLY A 38 -6.78 5.84 -2.74
N SER A 39 -6.31 6.90 -2.09
CA SER A 39 -6.87 8.26 -2.24
C SER A 39 -6.36 8.93 -3.52
N GLY A 40 -7.16 9.81 -4.11
CA GLY A 40 -6.75 10.62 -5.27
C GLY A 40 -5.74 11.73 -4.94
N ARG A 41 -5.21 11.78 -3.70
CA ARG A 41 -4.22 12.77 -3.26
C ARG A 41 -2.89 12.58 -3.98
N LYS A 42 -2.30 13.68 -4.44
CA LYS A 42 -0.92 13.72 -4.90
C LYS A 42 -0.05 14.14 -3.74
N ILE A 43 0.90 13.29 -3.37
CA ILE A 43 1.81 13.49 -2.24
C ILE A 43 3.21 13.64 -2.80
N ILE A 44 3.88 14.72 -2.45
CA ILE A 44 5.14 15.13 -3.07
C ILE A 44 6.08 15.61 -1.97
N ARG A 45 7.28 15.03 -1.91
CA ARG A 45 8.36 15.57 -1.06
C ARG A 45 9.07 16.68 -1.81
N LEU A 46 9.15 17.84 -1.19
CA LEU A 46 9.89 19.01 -1.63
C LEU A 46 11.08 19.20 -0.69
N SER A 47 12.29 19.36 -1.22
CA SER A 47 13.47 19.48 -0.36
C SER A 47 14.57 20.35 -0.95
N THR A 48 15.40 20.85 -0.04
CA THR A 48 16.75 21.37 -0.29
C THR A 48 17.77 20.41 0.32
N GLU A 49 19.05 20.77 0.39
CA GLU A 49 20.05 19.98 1.13
C GLU A 49 19.72 19.85 2.64
N LYS A 50 19.04 20.84 3.23
CA LYS A 50 18.84 20.94 4.69
C LYS A 50 17.38 20.91 5.14
N LEU A 51 16.44 21.20 4.25
CA LEU A 51 15.02 21.36 4.55
C LEU A 51 14.19 20.37 3.74
N SER A 52 13.10 19.90 4.32
CA SER A 52 12.19 18.99 3.65
C SER A 52 10.77 19.23 4.15
N ALA A 53 9.81 19.16 3.25
CA ALA A 53 8.37 19.22 3.52
C ALA A 53 7.59 18.29 2.61
N ILE A 54 6.42 17.86 3.06
CA ILE A 54 5.47 17.12 2.26
C ILE A 54 4.41 18.07 1.71
N GLY A 55 4.32 18.13 0.40
CA GLY A 55 3.28 18.86 -0.32
C GLY A 55 2.13 17.95 -0.70
N ILE A 56 0.92 18.37 -0.37
CA ILE A 56 -0.31 17.65 -0.70
C ILE A 56 -1.12 18.48 -1.69
N LEU A 57 -1.66 17.78 -2.71
CA LEU A 57 -2.64 18.34 -3.65
C LEU A 57 -3.87 17.44 -3.69
N TYR A 58 -5.02 18.01 -3.36
CA TYR A 58 -6.29 17.30 -3.38
C TYR A 58 -7.49 18.21 -3.59
N ASP A 59 -8.39 17.80 -4.49
CA ASP A 59 -9.48 18.64 -4.95
C ASP A 59 -10.69 18.69 -4.00
N VAL A 60 -10.80 17.74 -3.04
CA VAL A 60 -11.90 17.73 -2.07
C VAL A 60 -11.55 18.68 -0.92
N ARG A 61 -12.05 19.92 -1.06
CA ARG A 61 -11.75 21.03 -0.15
C ARG A 61 -12.13 20.73 1.29
N GLU A 62 -13.27 20.08 1.50
CA GLU A 62 -13.80 19.75 2.83
C GLU A 62 -12.87 18.79 3.60
N GLU A 63 -12.27 17.81 2.92
CA GLU A 63 -11.30 16.92 3.53
C GLU A 63 -9.99 17.65 3.87
N ASN A 64 -9.53 18.58 3.02
CA ASN A 64 -8.37 19.40 3.32
C ASN A 64 -8.63 20.29 4.55
N VAL A 65 -9.79 20.94 4.63
CA VAL A 65 -10.18 21.75 5.79
C VAL A 65 -10.21 20.90 7.06
N ALA A 66 -10.82 19.71 7.02
CA ALA A 66 -10.87 18.82 8.16
C ALA A 66 -9.45 18.42 8.62
N PHE A 67 -8.57 18.02 7.70
CA PHE A 67 -7.19 17.68 8.02
C PHE A 67 -6.43 18.83 8.68
N LEU A 68 -6.47 20.01 8.10
CA LEU A 68 -5.75 21.20 8.59
C LEU A 68 -6.25 21.66 9.97
N GLU A 69 -7.56 21.70 10.16
CA GLU A 69 -8.17 22.06 11.44
C GLU A 69 -7.85 21.03 12.53
N PHE A 70 -7.93 19.73 12.21
CA PHE A 70 -7.60 18.67 13.16
C PHE A 70 -6.11 18.67 13.49
N SER A 71 -5.21 18.85 12.53
CA SER A 71 -3.77 18.93 12.77
C SER A 71 -3.44 20.05 13.75
N ARG A 72 -3.97 21.25 13.54
CA ARG A 72 -3.76 22.39 14.45
C ARG A 72 -4.34 22.14 15.83
N HIS A 73 -5.52 21.51 15.89
CA HIS A 73 -6.17 21.17 17.16
C HIS A 73 -5.35 20.14 17.94
N PHE A 74 -4.96 19.04 17.32
CA PHE A 74 -4.18 17.98 17.97
C PHE A 74 -2.79 18.48 18.41
N ARG A 75 -2.14 19.31 17.61
CA ARG A 75 -0.88 19.93 18.03
C ARG A 75 -1.03 20.82 19.27
N ARG A 76 -2.12 21.60 19.39
CA ARG A 76 -2.43 22.39 20.61
C ARG A 76 -2.58 21.52 21.85
N HIS A 77 -3.08 20.30 21.69
CA HIS A 77 -3.14 19.29 22.75
C HIS A 77 -1.82 18.50 22.94
N GLY A 78 -0.74 18.88 22.27
CA GLY A 78 0.55 18.21 22.37
C GLY A 78 0.53 16.79 21.83
N LEU A 79 -0.36 16.49 20.87
CA LEU A 79 -0.40 15.20 20.19
C LEU A 79 0.59 15.16 19.02
N PRO A 80 1.27 14.03 18.76
CA PRO A 80 2.28 13.92 17.74
C PRO A 80 1.66 13.77 16.35
N VAL A 81 1.34 14.89 15.74
CA VAL A 81 0.84 15.02 14.37
C VAL A 81 1.75 15.98 13.59
N PRO A 82 1.76 15.94 12.25
CA PRO A 82 2.60 16.82 11.46
C PRO A 82 2.26 18.29 11.70
N GLU A 83 3.28 19.14 11.66
CA GLU A 83 3.11 20.58 11.61
C GLU A 83 2.61 21.01 10.23
N ILE A 84 1.65 21.93 10.20
CA ILE A 84 1.20 22.54 8.94
C ILE A 84 2.01 23.81 8.72
N TYR A 85 2.79 23.82 7.65
CA TYR A 85 3.69 24.92 7.32
C TYR A 85 2.98 26.05 6.51
N ALA A 86 2.21 25.64 5.50
CA ALA A 86 1.49 26.58 4.63
C ALA A 86 0.28 25.94 3.98
N GLU A 87 -0.69 26.76 3.54
CA GLU A 87 -1.87 26.28 2.84
C GLU A 87 -2.33 27.24 1.73
N ASP A 88 -2.88 26.65 0.67
CA ASP A 88 -3.61 27.38 -0.39
C ASP A 88 -4.84 26.55 -0.77
N LEU A 89 -5.90 26.71 0.01
CA LEU A 89 -7.15 25.97 -0.16
C LEU A 89 -7.90 26.32 -1.47
N SER A 90 -7.54 27.43 -2.12
CA SER A 90 -8.10 27.79 -3.43
C SER A 90 -7.58 26.87 -4.54
N HIS A 91 -6.38 26.33 -4.35
CA HIS A 91 -5.75 25.35 -5.26
C HIS A 91 -5.72 23.93 -4.68
N GLY A 92 -6.39 23.68 -3.56
CA GLY A 92 -6.39 22.38 -2.90
C GLY A 92 -5.00 21.93 -2.42
N ALA A 93 -4.13 22.89 -2.08
CA ALA A 93 -2.72 22.65 -1.75
C ALA A 93 -2.40 22.98 -0.30
N TYR A 94 -1.51 22.19 0.32
CA TYR A 94 -0.90 22.53 1.60
C TYR A 94 0.48 21.86 1.76
N LEU A 95 1.27 22.39 2.69
CA LEU A 95 2.56 21.83 3.11
C LEU A 95 2.48 21.39 4.56
N GLU A 96 3.01 20.23 4.84
CA GLU A 96 3.15 19.66 6.17
C GLU A 96 4.56 19.17 6.45
N GLU A 97 4.85 18.90 7.71
CA GLU A 97 6.11 18.36 8.19
C GLU A 97 6.45 17.02 7.52
N ASP A 98 7.69 16.87 7.05
CA ASP A 98 8.21 15.61 6.57
C ASP A 98 8.63 14.73 7.75
N LEU A 99 7.88 13.69 8.00
CA LEU A 99 8.11 12.73 9.08
C LEU A 99 9.02 11.55 8.68
N GLY A 100 9.61 11.62 7.49
CA GLY A 100 10.47 10.56 6.96
C GLY A 100 9.70 9.54 6.12
N SER A 101 10.13 8.27 6.14
CA SER A 101 9.56 7.23 5.29
C SER A 101 9.18 5.95 6.06
N THR A 102 9.52 5.82 7.33
CA THR A 102 9.28 4.60 8.10
C THR A 102 7.91 4.63 8.77
N THR A 103 7.05 3.69 8.43
CA THR A 103 5.75 3.48 9.07
C THR A 103 5.83 2.38 10.14
N LEU A 104 4.83 2.34 11.04
CA LEU A 104 4.68 1.23 11.98
C LEU A 104 4.48 -0.11 11.26
N PHE A 105 3.85 -0.09 10.08
CA PHE A 105 3.68 -1.28 9.24
C PHE A 105 5.02 -1.78 8.67
N GLU A 106 5.88 -0.88 8.17
CA GLU A 106 7.22 -1.25 7.68
C GLU A 106 8.10 -1.80 8.78
N LEU A 107 8.13 -1.16 9.96
CA LEU A 107 8.86 -1.69 11.12
C LEU A 107 8.39 -3.12 11.48
N LEU A 108 7.07 -3.36 11.49
CA LEU A 108 6.52 -4.68 11.74
C LEU A 108 6.93 -5.70 10.67
N SER A 109 6.91 -5.30 9.40
CA SER A 109 7.20 -6.18 8.26
C SER A 109 8.68 -6.54 8.16
N ASP A 110 9.56 -5.56 8.34
CA ASP A 110 11.02 -5.73 8.23
C ASP A 110 11.61 -6.58 9.35
N GLN A 111 10.97 -6.55 10.51
CA GLN A 111 11.43 -7.26 11.70
C GLN A 111 10.64 -8.55 11.99
N ARG A 112 9.84 -9.02 11.03
CA ARG A 112 9.04 -10.23 11.20
C ARG A 112 9.87 -11.48 10.88
N SER A 113 9.93 -12.41 11.84
CA SER A 113 10.49 -13.75 11.63
C SER A 113 9.38 -14.79 11.81
N GLY A 114 8.77 -15.22 10.71
CA GLY A 114 7.63 -16.14 10.76
C GLY A 114 6.41 -15.54 11.50
N ALA A 115 5.94 -16.21 12.54
CA ALA A 115 4.81 -15.75 13.37
C ALA A 115 5.22 -14.80 14.51
N SER A 116 6.52 -14.61 14.76
CA SER A 116 7.04 -13.79 15.85
C SER A 116 7.14 -12.33 15.44
N VAL A 117 6.76 -11.43 16.35
CA VAL A 117 6.88 -9.98 16.22
C VAL A 117 8.05 -9.52 17.09
N ALA A 118 8.96 -8.75 16.54
CA ALA A 118 10.13 -8.26 17.25
C ALA A 118 9.77 -7.34 18.44
N PRO A 119 10.56 -7.35 19.52
CA PRO A 119 10.30 -6.54 20.72
C PRO A 119 10.16 -5.03 20.42
N GLU A 120 10.92 -4.52 19.46
CA GLU A 120 10.91 -3.12 19.06
C GLU A 120 9.57 -2.74 18.44
N ALA A 121 9.02 -3.61 17.57
CA ALA A 121 7.70 -3.40 16.98
C ALA A 121 6.60 -3.48 18.05
N VAL A 122 6.69 -4.41 19.00
CA VAL A 122 5.77 -4.50 20.14
C VAL A 122 5.83 -3.22 21.00
N ALA A 123 7.03 -2.70 21.28
CA ALA A 123 7.21 -1.45 22.01
C ALA A 123 6.59 -0.25 21.29
N ALA A 124 6.76 -0.16 19.95
CA ALA A 124 6.14 0.87 19.13
C ALA A 124 4.59 0.78 19.18
N TYR A 125 4.02 -0.42 19.01
CA TYR A 125 2.56 -0.63 19.15
C TYR A 125 2.04 -0.23 20.53
N ARG A 126 2.75 -0.54 21.62
CA ARG A 126 2.39 -0.11 22.97
C ARG A 126 2.34 1.42 23.08
N LYS A 127 3.32 2.14 22.56
CA LYS A 127 3.30 3.61 22.50
C LYS A 127 2.08 4.14 21.74
N VAL A 128 1.77 3.52 20.60
CA VAL A 128 0.63 3.90 19.74
C VAL A 128 -0.70 3.74 20.46
N VAL A 129 -0.96 2.58 21.07
CA VAL A 129 -2.26 2.32 21.75
C VAL A 129 -2.41 3.16 23.01
N ALA A 130 -1.31 3.51 23.69
CA ALA A 130 -1.34 4.38 24.86
C ALA A 130 -1.69 5.84 24.53
N VAL A 131 -1.37 6.31 23.32
CA VAL A 131 -1.69 7.68 22.87
C VAL A 131 -3.12 7.79 22.36
N LEU A 132 -3.72 6.72 21.85
CA LEU A 132 -5.05 6.74 21.25
C LEU A 132 -6.15 7.37 22.15
N PRO A 133 -6.25 7.07 23.46
CA PRO A 133 -7.23 7.73 24.35
C PRO A 133 -7.11 9.24 24.40
N ARG A 134 -5.92 9.81 24.22
CA ARG A 134 -5.74 11.26 24.18
C ARG A 134 -6.40 11.88 22.97
N PHE A 135 -6.32 11.24 21.79
CA PHE A 135 -7.09 11.68 20.62
C PHE A 135 -8.59 11.55 20.87
N GLN A 136 -9.01 10.37 21.36
CA GLN A 136 -10.43 10.04 21.45
C GLN A 136 -11.18 10.82 22.54
N VAL A 137 -10.55 11.03 23.68
CA VAL A 137 -11.20 11.60 24.87
C VAL A 137 -10.69 13.01 25.15
N GLU A 138 -9.37 13.20 25.33
CA GLU A 138 -8.80 14.48 25.73
C GLU A 138 -9.03 15.53 24.64
N ALA A 139 -8.45 15.35 23.47
CA ALA A 139 -8.59 16.27 22.34
C ALA A 139 -10.00 16.20 21.68
N GLY A 140 -10.68 15.05 21.81
CA GLY A 140 -12.02 14.88 21.27
C GLY A 140 -13.11 15.73 21.96
N ARG A 141 -12.86 16.22 23.19
CA ARG A 141 -13.89 16.99 23.94
C ARG A 141 -14.21 18.33 23.32
N ASP A 142 -13.22 19.05 22.84
CA ASP A 142 -13.34 20.43 22.35
C ASP A 142 -13.03 20.53 20.85
N LEU A 143 -12.94 19.38 20.14
CA LEU A 143 -12.74 19.33 18.70
C LEU A 143 -13.91 19.99 17.95
N ASN A 144 -13.60 20.76 16.91
CA ASN A 144 -14.60 21.34 16.03
C ASN A 144 -15.20 20.29 15.07
N TYR A 145 -16.23 19.59 15.52
CA TYR A 145 -16.91 18.55 14.72
C TYR A 145 -17.73 19.12 13.51
N LYS A 146 -17.85 20.44 13.37
CA LYS A 146 -18.54 21.05 12.21
C LYS A 146 -17.74 20.90 10.91
N VAL A 147 -16.43 20.71 10.99
CA VAL A 147 -15.56 20.50 9.84
C VAL A 147 -15.43 19.03 9.41
N CYS A 148 -16.02 18.09 10.16
CA CYS A 148 -15.98 16.68 9.81
C CYS A 148 -16.67 16.42 8.45
N TYR A 149 -16.00 15.67 7.59
CA TYR A 149 -16.50 15.30 6.28
C TYR A 149 -16.55 13.77 6.09
N PRO A 150 -17.57 13.22 5.43
CA PRO A 150 -18.81 13.88 4.95
C PRO A 150 -19.87 14.05 6.05
N ARG A 151 -19.62 13.57 7.28
CA ARG A 151 -20.57 13.60 8.42
C ARG A 151 -19.85 13.83 9.74
N ALA A 152 -20.53 14.52 10.66
CA ALA A 152 -19.99 14.85 11.98
C ALA A 152 -19.98 13.65 12.97
N GLY A 153 -20.61 12.54 12.64
CA GLY A 153 -20.68 11.36 13.52
C GLY A 153 -20.73 10.04 12.74
N PHE A 154 -20.23 8.99 13.34
CA PHE A 154 -20.38 7.62 12.86
C PHE A 154 -21.77 7.12 13.25
N ASP A 155 -22.75 7.56 12.48
CA ASP A 155 -24.17 7.34 12.69
C ASP A 155 -24.72 6.19 11.83
N ARG A 156 -26.05 6.03 11.87
CA ARG A 156 -26.76 5.01 11.06
C ARG A 156 -26.35 5.03 9.58
N GLN A 157 -26.23 6.24 9.00
CA GLN A 157 -25.90 6.37 7.57
C GLN A 157 -24.45 5.97 7.30
N SER A 158 -23.52 6.35 8.17
CA SER A 158 -22.11 5.96 8.05
C SER A 158 -21.93 4.43 8.15
N ILE A 159 -22.65 3.80 9.09
CA ILE A 159 -22.64 2.33 9.24
C ILE A 159 -23.25 1.68 7.99
N ALA A 160 -24.40 2.19 7.52
CA ALA A 160 -25.05 1.67 6.32
C ALA A 160 -24.15 1.76 5.08
N TRP A 161 -23.37 2.83 4.92
CA TRP A 161 -22.39 2.93 3.84
C TRP A 161 -21.33 1.84 3.91
N ASP A 162 -20.75 1.59 5.08
CA ASP A 162 -19.74 0.55 5.26
C ASP A 162 -20.28 -0.85 4.99
N LEU A 163 -21.48 -1.17 5.49
CA LEU A 163 -22.14 -2.45 5.29
C LEU A 163 -22.52 -2.68 3.81
N ASN A 164 -23.06 -1.64 3.15
CA ASN A 164 -23.37 -1.70 1.73
C ASN A 164 -22.12 -1.79 0.85
N TYR A 165 -21.04 -1.11 1.25
CA TYR A 165 -19.76 -1.20 0.57
C TYR A 165 -19.23 -2.63 0.58
N PHE A 166 -19.29 -3.32 1.75
CA PHE A 166 -18.99 -4.73 1.88
C PHE A 166 -19.93 -5.61 1.02
N LYS A 167 -21.25 -5.40 1.12
CA LYS A 167 -22.25 -6.21 0.40
C LYS A 167 -22.03 -6.16 -1.11
N TYR A 168 -21.95 -4.95 -1.69
CA TYR A 168 -21.92 -4.79 -3.14
C TYR A 168 -20.53 -5.00 -3.75
N TYR A 169 -19.48 -4.49 -3.11
CA TYR A 169 -18.15 -4.56 -3.68
C TYR A 169 -17.35 -5.78 -3.25
N PHE A 170 -17.74 -6.46 -2.17
CA PHE A 170 -17.08 -7.71 -1.78
C PHE A 170 -17.97 -8.93 -1.97
N LEU A 171 -19.05 -9.09 -1.21
CA LEU A 171 -19.86 -10.31 -1.26
C LEU A 171 -20.36 -10.61 -2.67
N ARG A 172 -20.96 -9.62 -3.35
CA ARG A 172 -21.48 -9.78 -4.72
C ARG A 172 -20.36 -10.11 -5.71
N LEU A 173 -19.26 -9.38 -5.71
CA LEU A 173 -18.18 -9.56 -6.68
C LEU A 173 -17.36 -10.84 -6.41
N ALA A 174 -17.25 -11.26 -5.15
CA ALA A 174 -16.64 -12.53 -4.78
C ALA A 174 -17.52 -13.75 -5.10
N GLY A 175 -18.81 -13.53 -5.38
CA GLY A 175 -19.78 -14.61 -5.66
C GLY A 175 -20.24 -15.35 -4.39
N ILE A 176 -20.21 -14.71 -3.21
CA ILE A 176 -20.69 -15.29 -1.96
C ILE A 176 -22.23 -15.24 -1.93
N PRO A 177 -22.92 -16.38 -1.78
CA PRO A 177 -24.37 -16.41 -1.76
C PRO A 177 -24.93 -15.85 -0.45
N PHE A 178 -26.03 -15.10 -0.53
CA PHE A 178 -26.82 -14.67 0.62
C PHE A 178 -28.25 -14.32 0.22
N ASN A 179 -29.17 -14.40 1.16
CA ASN A 179 -30.51 -13.87 0.99
C ASN A 179 -30.50 -12.37 1.27
N GLU A 180 -30.97 -11.56 0.31
CA GLU A 180 -30.90 -10.10 0.36
C GLU A 180 -31.65 -9.54 1.58
N GLN A 181 -32.93 -9.93 1.75
CA GLN A 181 -33.77 -9.41 2.84
C GLN A 181 -33.22 -9.82 4.22
N ALA A 182 -32.84 -11.08 4.37
CA ALA A 182 -32.32 -11.58 5.64
C ALA A 182 -30.97 -10.93 6.02
N LEU A 183 -30.12 -10.61 5.04
CA LEU A 183 -28.87 -9.86 5.29
C LEU A 183 -29.16 -8.41 5.70
N GLU A 184 -30.13 -7.74 5.07
CA GLU A 184 -30.54 -6.39 5.47
C GLU A 184 -31.13 -6.37 6.89
N ASP A 185 -31.87 -7.42 7.28
CA ASP A 185 -32.38 -7.58 8.65
C ASP A 185 -31.21 -7.72 9.66
N ASP A 186 -30.17 -8.50 9.32
CA ASP A 186 -28.96 -8.61 10.12
C ASP A 186 -28.21 -7.26 10.20
N PHE A 187 -28.06 -6.55 9.10
CA PHE A 187 -27.45 -5.22 9.06
C PHE A 187 -28.21 -4.20 9.91
N SER A 188 -29.55 -4.27 9.91
CA SER A 188 -30.39 -3.42 10.74
C SER A 188 -30.19 -3.73 12.23
N ARG A 189 -30.15 -5.02 12.62
CA ARG A 189 -29.87 -5.45 14.01
C ARG A 189 -28.47 -5.01 14.47
N LEU A 190 -27.46 -5.27 13.66
CA LEU A 190 -26.08 -4.85 13.94
C LEU A 190 -25.98 -3.32 14.09
N THR A 191 -26.56 -2.57 13.18
CA THR A 191 -26.59 -1.10 13.23
C THR A 191 -27.24 -0.59 14.51
N LYS A 192 -28.40 -1.14 14.89
CA LYS A 192 -29.09 -0.78 16.13
C LYS A 192 -28.22 -1.06 17.36
N PHE A 193 -27.55 -2.21 17.38
CA PHE A 193 -26.66 -2.60 18.46
C PHE A 193 -25.45 -1.65 18.56
N LEU A 194 -24.75 -1.39 17.47
CA LEU A 194 -23.61 -0.46 17.46
C LEU A 194 -23.98 0.94 17.93
N LEU A 195 -25.18 1.42 17.56
CA LEU A 195 -25.66 2.73 17.93
C LEU A 195 -26.07 2.83 19.40
N SER A 196 -26.19 1.73 20.14
CA SER A 196 -26.42 1.74 21.60
C SER A 196 -25.14 1.93 22.42
N ALA A 197 -23.95 1.79 21.84
CA ALA A 197 -22.69 2.17 22.47
C ALA A 197 -22.58 3.70 22.63
N SER A 198 -21.82 4.16 23.64
CA SER A 198 -21.46 5.59 23.78
C SER A 198 -20.63 6.03 22.57
N ARG A 199 -21.00 7.19 21.97
CA ARG A 199 -20.41 7.68 20.70
C ARG A 199 -20.02 9.16 20.77
N ASP A 200 -19.76 9.67 21.97
CA ASP A 200 -19.40 11.07 22.20
C ASP A 200 -17.91 11.35 22.17
N TYR A 201 -17.13 10.40 21.64
CA TYR A 201 -15.69 10.47 21.53
C TYR A 201 -15.25 10.78 20.09
N PHE A 202 -14.01 11.21 19.93
CA PHE A 202 -13.43 11.28 18.60
C PHE A 202 -13.14 9.88 18.09
N LEU A 203 -13.64 9.55 16.91
CA LEU A 203 -13.34 8.36 16.14
C LEU A 203 -12.43 8.77 15.00
N TYR A 204 -11.20 8.26 15.00
CA TYR A 204 -10.14 8.60 14.06
C TYR A 204 -10.44 8.11 12.63
N ARG A 205 -11.11 6.99 12.50
CA ARG A 205 -11.56 6.29 11.29
C ARG A 205 -10.49 5.40 10.67
N ASP A 206 -9.37 5.94 10.22
CA ASP A 206 -8.33 5.21 9.49
C ASP A 206 -7.08 4.98 10.35
N PHE A 207 -7.31 4.59 11.62
CA PHE A 207 -6.28 4.28 12.59
C PHE A 207 -5.64 2.92 12.26
N GLN A 208 -4.66 2.92 11.38
CA GLN A 208 -3.99 1.75 10.83
C GLN A 208 -2.47 1.91 10.90
N SER A 209 -1.75 0.80 10.91
CA SER A 209 -0.29 0.77 11.04
C SER A 209 0.45 1.54 9.94
N ARG A 210 -0.11 1.62 8.74
CA ARG A 210 0.44 2.38 7.61
C ARG A 210 0.28 3.90 7.72
N ASN A 211 -0.65 4.37 8.54
CA ASN A 211 -0.95 5.79 8.77
C ASN A 211 -0.26 6.32 10.05
N ILE A 212 0.65 5.54 10.60
CA ILE A 212 1.45 5.88 11.79
C ILE A 212 2.91 5.88 11.37
N MET A 213 3.51 7.07 11.32
CA MET A 213 4.92 7.25 11.02
C MET A 213 5.75 7.06 12.28
N LEU A 214 6.96 6.53 12.12
CA LEU A 214 7.92 6.38 13.20
C LEU A 214 9.11 7.30 12.94
N ARG A 215 9.35 8.23 13.83
CA ARG A 215 10.49 9.15 13.77
C ARG A 215 11.41 8.90 14.94
N LYS A 216 12.71 8.78 14.67
CA LYS A 216 13.71 8.65 15.73
C LYS A 216 13.93 10.00 16.42
N ILE A 217 13.61 10.06 17.71
CA ILE A 217 13.89 11.21 18.59
C ILE A 217 14.70 10.67 19.77
N LEU A 218 15.91 11.18 19.98
CA LEU A 218 16.83 10.70 21.03
C LEU A 218 17.08 9.18 20.97
N ASN A 219 17.23 8.63 19.75
CA ASN A 219 17.39 7.20 19.46
C ASN A 219 16.18 6.30 19.77
N GLU A 220 15.03 6.86 20.10
CA GLU A 220 13.78 6.11 20.28
C GLU A 220 12.80 6.39 19.16
N ASP A 221 12.09 5.34 18.72
CA ASP A 221 11.00 5.48 17.76
C ASP A 221 9.80 6.12 18.46
N GLN A 222 9.41 7.31 17.96
CA GLN A 222 8.24 8.04 18.41
C GLN A 222 7.18 8.00 17.32
N PRO A 223 5.93 7.61 17.64
CA PRO A 223 4.85 7.56 16.68
C PRO A 223 4.32 8.97 16.36
N PHE A 224 4.07 9.22 15.07
CA PHE A 224 3.35 10.37 14.55
C PHE A 224 2.15 9.89 13.74
N PHE A 225 1.05 10.58 13.84
CA PHE A 225 -0.24 10.13 13.33
C PHE A 225 -0.70 10.96 12.14
N LEU A 226 -1.17 10.28 11.08
CA LEU A 226 -1.62 10.83 9.80
C LEU A 226 -3.00 10.30 9.42
N ASP A 227 -3.60 10.89 8.39
CA ASP A 227 -4.83 10.37 7.74
C ASP A 227 -6.09 10.40 8.63
N TYR A 228 -6.22 11.43 9.49
CA TYR A 228 -7.35 11.63 10.40
C TYR A 228 -8.46 12.53 9.85
N GLN A 229 -8.41 12.99 8.63
CA GLN A 229 -9.43 13.88 8.03
C GLN A 229 -10.80 13.22 7.91
N GLY A 230 -10.87 11.89 7.90
CA GLY A 230 -12.11 11.13 7.99
C GLY A 230 -12.69 11.05 9.41
N GLY A 231 -12.03 11.68 10.39
CA GLY A 231 -12.41 11.66 11.79
C GLY A 231 -13.74 12.34 12.09
N ARG A 232 -14.45 11.85 13.08
CA ARG A 232 -15.80 12.29 13.47
C ARG A 232 -16.14 11.83 14.87
N LYS A 233 -17.33 12.13 15.38
CA LYS A 233 -17.83 11.51 16.64
C LYS A 233 -18.09 10.02 16.44
N GLY A 234 -17.72 9.19 17.41
CA GLY A 234 -17.99 7.76 17.38
C GLY A 234 -17.61 7.03 18.66
N ALA A 235 -17.65 5.71 18.61
CA ALA A 235 -17.37 4.84 19.75
C ALA A 235 -15.86 4.58 19.88
N LEU A 236 -15.39 4.46 21.12
CA LEU A 236 -14.00 4.18 21.48
C LEU A 236 -13.46 2.87 20.87
N GLN A 237 -14.34 1.89 20.66
CA GLN A 237 -13.98 0.55 20.18
C GLN A 237 -13.49 0.53 18.75
N TYR A 238 -13.94 1.49 17.90
CA TYR A 238 -13.70 1.44 16.45
C TYR A 238 -12.22 1.50 16.08
N ASP A 239 -11.47 2.46 16.64
CA ASP A 239 -10.10 2.71 16.24
C ASP A 239 -9.13 1.66 16.74
N ILE A 240 -9.30 1.19 17.99
CA ILE A 240 -8.49 0.08 18.51
C ILE A 240 -8.78 -1.22 17.75
N ALA A 241 -10.04 -1.47 17.35
CA ALA A 241 -10.38 -2.58 16.46
C ALA A 241 -9.72 -2.42 15.08
N SER A 242 -9.68 -1.20 14.54
CA SER A 242 -9.02 -0.90 13.26
C SER A 242 -7.53 -1.23 13.26
N LEU A 243 -6.81 -0.87 14.32
CA LEU A 243 -5.38 -1.11 14.45
C LEU A 243 -5.07 -2.60 14.68
N LEU A 244 -5.78 -3.23 15.63
CA LEU A 244 -5.47 -4.59 16.07
C LEU A 244 -5.92 -5.66 15.06
N TYR A 245 -6.90 -5.36 14.21
CA TYR A 245 -7.40 -6.24 13.16
C TYR A 245 -7.06 -5.73 11.75
N ASP A 246 -6.06 -4.85 11.61
CA ASP A 246 -5.46 -4.52 10.31
C ASP A 246 -4.98 -5.82 9.65
N ALA A 247 -5.59 -6.17 8.51
CA ALA A 247 -5.40 -7.48 7.89
C ALA A 247 -3.93 -7.77 7.59
N LYS A 248 -3.24 -6.85 6.89
CA LYS A 248 -1.82 -7.05 6.50
C LYS A 248 -0.85 -7.00 7.67
N ALA A 249 -1.19 -6.33 8.76
CA ALA A 249 -0.39 -6.35 9.98
C ALA A 249 -0.34 -7.75 10.60
N ASP A 250 -1.38 -8.55 10.41
CA ASP A 250 -1.50 -9.96 10.84
C ASP A 250 -0.93 -10.21 12.24
N LEU A 251 -1.28 -9.36 13.20
CA LEU A 251 -0.78 -9.46 14.57
C LEU A 251 -1.23 -10.79 15.21
N PRO A 252 -0.35 -11.47 15.97
CA PRO A 252 -0.73 -12.64 16.77
C PRO A 252 -1.83 -12.31 17.78
N HIS A 253 -2.74 -13.24 18.05
CA HIS A 253 -3.88 -13.00 18.93
C HIS A 253 -3.48 -12.64 20.36
N ASP A 254 -2.47 -13.30 20.92
CA ASP A 254 -1.97 -13.00 22.25
C ASP A 254 -1.43 -11.56 22.32
N LEU A 255 -0.75 -11.10 21.29
CA LEU A 255 -0.28 -9.72 21.21
C LEU A 255 -1.44 -8.73 21.09
N ARG A 256 -2.47 -9.05 20.29
CA ARG A 256 -3.69 -8.22 20.20
C ARG A 256 -4.34 -8.05 21.58
N GLN A 257 -4.45 -9.13 22.34
CA GLN A 257 -5.01 -9.07 23.68
C GLN A 257 -4.17 -8.20 24.61
N GLN A 258 -2.86 -8.39 24.64
CA GLN A 258 -1.94 -7.56 25.44
C GLN A 258 -2.03 -6.06 25.08
N LEU A 259 -2.13 -5.74 23.78
CA LEU A 259 -2.27 -4.36 23.31
C LEU A 259 -3.63 -3.77 23.62
N LEU A 260 -4.70 -4.57 23.56
CA LEU A 260 -6.04 -4.17 23.98
C LEU A 260 -6.09 -3.86 25.49
N ASP A 261 -5.51 -4.72 26.31
CA ASP A 261 -5.43 -4.50 27.75
C ASP A 261 -4.64 -3.24 28.06
N HIS A 262 -3.52 -3.01 27.40
CA HIS A 262 -2.72 -1.79 27.54
C HIS A 262 -3.48 -0.52 27.11
N TYR A 263 -4.27 -0.60 26.03
CA TYR A 263 -5.17 0.47 25.62
C TYR A 263 -6.23 0.76 26.70
N LEU A 264 -6.88 -0.29 27.25
CA LEU A 264 -7.92 -0.14 28.28
C LEU A 264 -7.35 0.44 29.59
N ASP A 265 -6.13 0.04 29.96
CA ASP A 265 -5.43 0.63 31.10
C ASP A 265 -5.16 2.13 30.88
N SER A 266 -4.70 2.48 29.70
CA SER A 266 -4.46 3.87 29.31
C SER A 266 -5.77 4.69 29.24
N LEU A 267 -6.85 4.10 28.73
CA LEU A 267 -8.16 4.73 28.62
C LEU A 267 -8.79 5.03 29.99
N ALA A 268 -8.55 4.16 30.98
CA ALA A 268 -9.08 4.33 32.33
C ALA A 268 -8.62 5.61 33.04
N ALA A 269 -7.51 6.22 32.57
CA ALA A 269 -7.05 7.52 33.04
C ALA A 269 -7.94 8.70 32.59
N PHE A 270 -8.75 8.52 31.55
CA PHE A 270 -9.54 9.59 30.92
C PHE A 270 -11.06 9.44 31.14
N VAL A 271 -11.54 8.23 31.32
CA VAL A 271 -12.97 7.92 31.50
C VAL A 271 -13.19 6.86 32.60
N ALA A 272 -14.34 6.89 33.27
CA ALA A 272 -14.78 5.79 34.12
C ALA A 272 -15.09 4.59 33.18
N LEU A 273 -14.19 3.62 33.15
CA LEU A 273 -14.23 2.51 32.19
C LEU A 273 -14.87 1.27 32.79
N ASP A 274 -16.00 0.84 32.27
CA ASP A 274 -16.54 -0.50 32.44
C ASP A 274 -15.99 -1.41 31.32
N ARG A 275 -14.99 -2.25 31.64
CA ARG A 275 -14.36 -3.16 30.69
C ARG A 275 -15.32 -4.18 30.10
N SER A 276 -16.27 -4.69 30.90
CA SER A 276 -17.26 -5.66 30.44
C SER A 276 -18.17 -5.03 29.38
N LEU A 277 -18.68 -3.83 29.66
CA LEU A 277 -19.48 -3.06 28.71
C LEU A 277 -18.69 -2.69 27.46
N PHE A 278 -17.41 -2.31 27.62
CA PHE A 278 -16.55 -2.03 26.47
C PHE A 278 -16.43 -3.25 25.56
N MET A 279 -16.14 -4.43 26.13
CA MET A 279 -15.95 -5.69 25.40
C MET A 279 -17.22 -6.18 24.73
N GLN A 280 -18.40 -5.88 25.31
CA GLN A 280 -19.70 -6.21 24.72
C GLN A 280 -19.85 -5.66 23.30
N TYR A 281 -19.33 -4.44 23.02
CA TYR A 281 -19.40 -3.81 21.71
C TYR A 281 -18.15 -4.04 20.86
N TYR A 282 -17.01 -4.31 21.50
CA TYR A 282 -15.71 -4.33 20.81
C TYR A 282 -15.68 -5.23 19.59
N TYR A 283 -16.09 -6.49 19.74
CA TYR A 283 -16.05 -7.44 18.62
C TYR A 283 -17.08 -7.12 17.53
N ALA A 284 -18.17 -6.47 17.84
CA ALA A 284 -19.10 -5.98 16.81
C ALA A 284 -18.43 -4.87 15.95
N TYR A 285 -17.65 -3.99 16.58
CA TYR A 285 -16.84 -3.01 15.85
C TYR A 285 -15.69 -3.66 15.06
N VAL A 286 -15.08 -4.75 15.57
CA VAL A 286 -14.10 -5.55 14.81
C VAL A 286 -14.73 -6.09 13.54
N TYR A 287 -15.92 -6.69 13.60
CA TYR A 287 -16.63 -7.18 12.40
C TYR A 287 -16.91 -6.05 11.40
N VAL A 288 -17.38 -4.89 11.86
CA VAL A 288 -17.63 -3.73 10.97
C VAL A 288 -16.34 -3.27 10.29
N ARG A 289 -15.22 -3.21 11.02
CA ARG A 289 -13.93 -2.82 10.43
C ARG A 289 -13.43 -3.83 9.41
N ILE A 290 -13.59 -5.12 9.67
CA ILE A 290 -13.23 -6.16 8.69
C ILE A 290 -14.13 -6.03 7.45
N MET A 291 -15.44 -5.83 7.62
CA MET A 291 -16.36 -5.64 6.48
C MET A 291 -16.00 -4.40 5.66
N GLN A 292 -15.72 -3.28 6.31
CA GLN A 292 -15.31 -2.05 5.64
C GLN A 292 -14.00 -2.26 4.84
N ALA A 293 -13.00 -2.93 5.44
CA ALA A 293 -11.75 -3.24 4.78
C ALA A 293 -11.95 -4.19 3.58
N LEU A 294 -12.76 -5.24 3.73
CA LEU A 294 -13.10 -6.15 2.64
C LEU A 294 -13.85 -5.43 1.51
N GLY A 295 -14.76 -4.52 1.84
CA GLY A 295 -15.40 -3.65 0.85
C GLY A 295 -14.39 -2.84 0.03
N ALA A 296 -13.39 -2.25 0.72
CA ALA A 296 -12.31 -1.51 0.06
C ALA A 296 -11.42 -2.43 -0.81
N TYR A 297 -11.09 -3.63 -0.34
CA TYR A 297 -10.34 -4.61 -1.12
C TYR A 297 -11.12 -5.08 -2.34
N GLY A 298 -12.43 -5.30 -2.20
CA GLY A 298 -13.30 -5.68 -3.31
C GLY A 298 -13.47 -4.56 -4.34
N PHE A 299 -13.68 -3.33 -3.90
CA PHE A 299 -13.78 -2.19 -4.81
C PHE A 299 -12.48 -2.00 -5.60
N ARG A 300 -11.34 -1.93 -4.91
CA ARG A 300 -10.05 -1.73 -5.56
C ARG A 300 -9.61 -2.95 -6.37
N GLY A 301 -9.78 -4.15 -5.83
CA GLY A 301 -9.31 -5.39 -6.43
C GLY A 301 -10.20 -5.94 -7.52
N PHE A 302 -11.50 -6.16 -7.22
CA PHE A 302 -12.42 -6.75 -8.20
C PHE A 302 -12.97 -5.71 -9.19
N TYR A 303 -13.38 -4.51 -8.71
CA TYR A 303 -13.99 -3.51 -9.58
C TYR A 303 -12.96 -2.68 -10.33
N GLU A 304 -11.99 -2.07 -9.66
CA GLU A 304 -10.90 -1.30 -10.30
C GLU A 304 -9.79 -2.18 -10.89
N ARG A 305 -9.83 -3.50 -10.69
CA ARG A 305 -8.85 -4.49 -11.18
C ARG A 305 -7.42 -4.24 -10.69
N LYS A 306 -7.27 -3.70 -9.49
CA LYS A 306 -5.99 -3.51 -8.80
C LYS A 306 -5.71 -4.71 -7.90
N GLU A 307 -5.26 -5.82 -8.48
CA GLU A 307 -5.17 -7.15 -7.85
C GLU A 307 -4.39 -7.15 -6.53
N HIS A 308 -3.38 -6.28 -6.37
CA HIS A 308 -2.60 -6.20 -5.13
C HIS A 308 -3.44 -5.89 -3.87
N PHE A 309 -4.64 -5.30 -4.00
CA PHE A 309 -5.56 -5.13 -2.87
C PHE A 309 -6.18 -6.46 -2.43
N LEU A 310 -6.37 -7.40 -3.35
CA LEU A 310 -6.92 -8.72 -3.05
C LEU A 310 -5.98 -9.57 -2.19
N GLN A 311 -4.69 -9.30 -2.22
CA GLN A 311 -3.69 -9.97 -1.38
C GLN A 311 -3.94 -9.76 0.14
N SER A 312 -4.75 -8.78 0.52
CA SER A 312 -5.15 -8.56 1.90
C SER A 312 -6.31 -9.46 2.34
N VAL A 313 -7.05 -10.05 1.39
CA VAL A 313 -8.26 -10.84 1.66
C VAL A 313 -7.96 -12.07 2.52
N PRO A 314 -6.96 -12.93 2.24
CA PRO A 314 -6.68 -14.10 3.06
C PRO A 314 -6.37 -13.76 4.52
N TYR A 315 -5.70 -12.65 4.79
CA TYR A 315 -5.46 -12.17 6.17
C TYR A 315 -6.76 -11.75 6.86
N ALA A 316 -7.67 -11.07 6.15
CA ALA A 316 -8.99 -10.75 6.67
C ALA A 316 -9.82 -12.03 6.93
N LEU A 317 -9.73 -13.04 6.07
CA LEU A 317 -10.37 -14.35 6.28
C LEU A 317 -9.77 -15.10 7.48
N LYS A 318 -8.47 -14.99 7.72
CA LYS A 318 -7.82 -15.55 8.93
C LYS A 318 -8.40 -14.90 10.19
N ASN A 319 -8.60 -13.58 10.19
CA ASN A 319 -9.26 -12.88 11.27
C ASN A 319 -10.71 -13.35 11.47
N LEU A 320 -11.50 -13.45 10.39
CA LEU A 320 -12.87 -13.94 10.44
C LEU A 320 -12.96 -15.37 10.95
N ARG A 321 -12.06 -16.26 10.51
CA ARG A 321 -12.02 -17.65 10.98
C ARG A 321 -11.82 -17.71 12.50
N TRP A 322 -10.90 -16.93 13.01
CA TRP A 322 -10.68 -16.87 14.46
C TRP A 322 -11.90 -16.33 15.22
N LEU A 323 -12.50 -15.23 14.74
CA LEU A 323 -13.69 -14.62 15.34
C LEU A 323 -14.88 -15.59 15.38
N LEU A 324 -15.13 -16.30 14.29
CA LEU A 324 -16.22 -17.29 14.19
C LEU A 324 -16.09 -18.45 15.20
N HIS A 325 -14.85 -18.79 15.61
CA HIS A 325 -14.60 -19.87 16.57
C HIS A 325 -14.53 -19.41 18.03
N ASN A 326 -14.15 -18.14 18.27
CA ASN A 326 -13.79 -17.70 19.61
C ASN A 326 -14.68 -16.59 20.18
N VAL A 327 -15.57 -16.01 19.35
CA VAL A 327 -16.36 -14.84 19.73
C VAL A 327 -17.84 -15.10 19.49
N GLU A 328 -18.64 -14.95 20.53
CA GLU A 328 -20.09 -14.93 20.46
C GLU A 328 -20.58 -13.48 20.62
N LEU A 329 -21.35 -12.99 19.67
CA LEU A 329 -21.95 -11.66 19.75
C LEU A 329 -23.25 -11.72 20.56
N PRO A 330 -23.58 -10.68 21.35
CA PRO A 330 -24.82 -10.64 22.13
C PRO A 330 -26.08 -10.37 21.28
N ILE A 331 -25.94 -10.46 19.96
CA ILE A 331 -27.01 -10.30 18.97
C ILE A 331 -26.94 -11.41 17.91
N ALA A 332 -28.08 -11.89 17.48
CA ALA A 332 -28.14 -12.90 16.43
C ALA A 332 -28.05 -12.28 15.01
N LEU A 333 -27.05 -12.69 14.23
CA LEU A 333 -26.78 -12.26 12.85
C LEU A 333 -26.62 -13.48 11.93
N PRO A 334 -27.65 -14.33 11.80
CA PRO A 334 -27.50 -15.66 11.19
C PRO A 334 -27.05 -15.61 9.75
N THR A 335 -27.61 -14.72 8.93
CA THR A 335 -27.26 -14.61 7.50
C THR A 335 -25.86 -14.05 7.31
N LEU A 336 -25.46 -13.07 8.12
CA LEU A 336 -24.11 -12.50 8.06
C LEU A 336 -23.07 -13.53 8.51
N MET A 337 -23.32 -14.29 9.57
CA MET A 337 -22.41 -15.35 10.04
C MET A 337 -22.27 -16.47 9.01
N GLU A 338 -23.35 -16.83 8.30
CA GLU A 338 -23.30 -17.82 7.21
C GLU A 338 -22.49 -17.30 6.02
N ALA A 339 -22.66 -16.03 5.65
CA ALA A 339 -21.83 -15.40 4.62
C ALA A 339 -20.34 -15.43 5.01
N PHE A 340 -19.99 -15.14 6.27
CA PHE A 340 -18.62 -15.23 6.74
C PHE A 340 -18.07 -16.66 6.70
N LYS A 341 -18.84 -17.66 7.09
CA LYS A 341 -18.47 -19.09 6.96
C LYS A 341 -18.20 -19.46 5.50
N SER A 342 -19.08 -19.04 4.60
CA SER A 342 -18.91 -19.26 3.15
C SER A 342 -17.67 -18.60 2.60
N MET A 343 -17.35 -17.36 3.04
CA MET A 343 -16.11 -16.69 2.68
C MET A 343 -14.86 -17.43 3.17
N VAL A 344 -14.87 -17.85 4.44
CA VAL A 344 -13.75 -18.58 5.06
C VAL A 344 -13.56 -19.97 4.43
N ALA A 345 -14.60 -20.60 3.92
CA ALA A 345 -14.55 -21.89 3.22
C ALA A 345 -14.17 -21.75 1.72
N SER A 346 -14.21 -20.56 1.15
CA SER A 346 -13.96 -20.33 -0.28
C SER A 346 -12.48 -20.54 -0.64
N GLU A 347 -12.15 -21.60 -1.36
CA GLU A 347 -10.81 -21.88 -1.89
C GLU A 347 -10.34 -20.72 -2.80
N LYS A 348 -11.24 -20.16 -3.62
CA LYS A 348 -10.94 -19.00 -4.48
C LYS A 348 -10.44 -17.81 -3.68
N LEU A 349 -11.10 -17.49 -2.55
CA LEU A 349 -10.68 -16.35 -1.72
C LEU A 349 -9.42 -16.65 -0.91
N GLN A 350 -9.21 -17.89 -0.48
CA GLN A 350 -7.99 -18.31 0.19
C GLN A 350 -6.79 -18.31 -0.77
N GLY A 351 -6.99 -18.68 -2.03
CA GLY A 351 -5.98 -18.69 -3.08
C GLY A 351 -5.54 -17.31 -3.56
N LEU A 352 -6.14 -16.22 -3.04
CA LEU A 352 -5.67 -14.84 -3.27
C LEU A 352 -4.41 -14.50 -2.45
N THR A 353 -3.81 -15.46 -1.75
CA THR A 353 -2.52 -15.26 -1.07
C THR A 353 -1.46 -14.93 -2.10
N SER A 354 -0.77 -13.85 -1.89
CA SER A 354 0.57 -13.70 -2.42
C SER A 354 1.54 -14.42 -1.47
N GLU A 355 1.91 -15.62 -1.81
CA GLU A 355 3.38 -15.80 -1.99
C GLU A 355 3.77 -14.65 -2.93
N PRO A 356 4.88 -13.93 -2.74
CA PRO A 356 5.37 -13.05 -3.80
C PRO A 356 5.53 -13.96 -5.01
N GLU A 357 4.51 -13.97 -5.91
CA GLU A 357 4.60 -14.72 -7.14
C GLU A 357 5.86 -14.17 -7.78
N GLN A 358 6.82 -15.03 -7.89
CA GLN A 358 8.14 -14.75 -8.38
C GLN A 358 7.97 -14.09 -9.74
N LEU A 359 8.38 -12.84 -9.88
CA LEU A 359 8.28 -12.15 -11.16
C LEU A 359 9.13 -12.91 -12.17
N THR A 360 8.51 -13.55 -13.13
CA THR A 360 9.23 -14.23 -14.21
C THR A 360 9.63 -13.21 -15.26
N VAL A 361 10.93 -12.92 -15.36
CA VAL A 361 11.50 -12.09 -16.44
C VAL A 361 11.96 -12.98 -17.56
N ARG A 362 11.26 -12.91 -18.72
CA ARG A 362 11.63 -13.63 -19.94
C ARG A 362 12.57 -12.78 -20.76
N VAL A 363 13.82 -13.22 -20.89
CA VAL A 363 14.86 -12.52 -21.64
C VAL A 363 15.09 -13.24 -22.98
N PHE A 364 14.85 -12.54 -24.08
CA PHE A 364 15.03 -13.09 -25.43
C PHE A 364 16.26 -12.50 -26.12
N SER A 365 16.98 -13.31 -26.87
CA SER A 365 17.83 -12.83 -27.96
C SER A 365 17.21 -13.19 -29.31
N PHE A 366 17.26 -12.26 -30.28
CA PHE A 366 16.65 -12.46 -31.60
C PHE A 366 17.39 -11.75 -32.74
N SER A 367 17.07 -12.18 -33.98
CA SER A 367 17.48 -11.53 -35.22
C SER A 367 16.38 -10.60 -35.72
N PHE A 368 16.70 -9.32 -36.01
CA PHE A 368 15.76 -8.40 -36.63
C PHE A 368 15.30 -8.86 -38.02
N HIS A 369 16.10 -9.64 -38.74
CA HIS A 369 15.69 -10.23 -40.02
C HIS A 369 14.51 -11.22 -39.91
N ARG A 370 14.32 -11.79 -38.73
CA ARG A 370 13.24 -12.76 -38.46
C ARG A 370 12.08 -12.17 -37.61
N GLY A 371 12.06 -10.85 -37.45
CA GLY A 371 11.03 -10.14 -36.72
C GLY A 371 11.17 -10.22 -35.19
N LEU A 372 10.28 -9.57 -34.45
CA LEU A 372 10.28 -9.52 -32.98
C LEU A 372 9.77 -10.83 -32.37
N PRO A 373 10.28 -11.25 -31.20
CA PRO A 373 9.66 -12.30 -30.43
C PRO A 373 8.24 -11.92 -29.99
N GLN A 374 7.33 -12.89 -29.99
CA GLN A 374 5.98 -12.69 -29.50
C GLN A 374 5.92 -12.95 -27.99
N ASP A 375 5.10 -12.17 -27.30
CA ASP A 375 4.81 -12.38 -25.90
C ASP A 375 3.75 -13.49 -25.72
N GLU A 376 4.18 -14.62 -25.16
CA GLU A 376 3.33 -15.79 -24.93
C GLU A 376 2.39 -15.61 -23.70
N THR A 377 2.58 -14.51 -22.93
CA THR A 377 1.84 -14.27 -21.67
C THR A 377 0.57 -13.46 -21.87
N GLY A 378 0.34 -12.94 -23.07
CA GLY A 378 -0.82 -12.11 -23.39
C GLY A 378 -0.73 -10.66 -22.89
N ASN A 379 0.42 -10.23 -22.33
CA ASN A 379 0.61 -8.85 -21.84
C ASN A 379 1.01 -7.85 -22.92
N GLY A 380 1.14 -8.30 -24.18
CA GLY A 380 1.39 -7.43 -25.34
C GLY A 380 2.85 -7.05 -25.55
N GLY A 381 3.81 -7.69 -24.89
CA GLY A 381 5.24 -7.49 -25.10
C GLY A 381 5.98 -6.87 -23.90
N GLY A 382 7.06 -6.15 -24.18
CA GLY A 382 7.93 -5.57 -23.16
C GLY A 382 9.05 -4.76 -23.79
N PHE A 383 10.23 -4.73 -23.16
CA PHE A 383 11.39 -4.03 -23.70
C PHE A 383 11.93 -4.71 -24.97
N VAL A 384 12.26 -3.89 -25.96
CA VAL A 384 13.00 -4.31 -27.15
C VAL A 384 14.21 -3.39 -27.31
N PHE A 385 15.40 -3.93 -27.08
CA PHE A 385 16.66 -3.22 -27.20
C PHE A 385 17.37 -3.57 -28.55
N ASP A 386 17.74 -2.55 -29.29
CA ASP A 386 18.42 -2.72 -30.60
C ASP A 386 19.94 -2.64 -30.42
N GLY A 387 20.60 -3.78 -30.45
CA GLY A 387 22.05 -3.89 -30.36
C GLY A 387 22.79 -3.78 -31.72
N ARG A 388 22.13 -3.39 -32.81
CA ARG A 388 22.77 -3.30 -34.14
C ARG A 388 23.79 -2.19 -34.23
N SER A 389 23.65 -1.13 -33.43
CA SER A 389 24.61 -0.02 -33.36
C SER A 389 25.94 -0.39 -32.71
N LEU A 390 26.00 -1.50 -31.98
CA LEU A 390 27.17 -1.94 -31.23
C LEU A 390 28.20 -2.63 -32.16
N PRO A 391 29.51 -2.67 -31.80
CA PRO A 391 30.53 -3.41 -32.50
C PRO A 391 30.12 -4.84 -32.79
N ASN A 392 30.37 -5.30 -34.04
CA ASN A 392 29.89 -6.59 -34.51
C ASN A 392 31.02 -7.64 -34.60
N PRO A 393 31.11 -8.58 -33.65
CA PRO A 393 32.11 -9.66 -33.72
C PRO A 393 32.04 -10.48 -35.00
N GLY A 394 30.84 -10.71 -35.54
CA GLY A 394 30.64 -11.52 -36.74
C GLY A 394 31.28 -10.98 -38.03
N ARG A 395 31.91 -9.78 -38.02
CA ARG A 395 32.76 -9.27 -39.10
C ARG A 395 34.17 -9.87 -39.09
N GLU A 396 34.59 -10.43 -37.96
CA GLU A 396 35.89 -11.05 -37.82
C GLU A 396 35.78 -12.56 -38.05
N GLU A 397 36.63 -13.13 -38.89
CA GLU A 397 36.59 -14.54 -39.28
C GLU A 397 36.64 -15.48 -38.08
N ARG A 398 37.47 -15.14 -37.07
CA ARG A 398 37.67 -15.93 -35.83
C ARG A 398 36.41 -16.08 -34.99
N PHE A 399 35.38 -15.24 -35.15
CA PHE A 399 34.14 -15.29 -34.36
C PHE A 399 32.94 -15.83 -35.15
N LYS A 400 33.04 -16.11 -36.43
CA LYS A 400 31.90 -16.49 -37.29
C LYS A 400 31.16 -17.73 -36.82
N THR A 401 31.86 -18.71 -36.25
CA THR A 401 31.30 -19.97 -35.75
C THR A 401 30.94 -19.91 -34.25
N LEU A 402 31.32 -18.83 -33.56
CA LEU A 402 31.07 -18.63 -32.15
C LEU A 402 29.75 -17.88 -31.91
N THR A 403 29.30 -17.87 -30.67
CA THR A 403 28.09 -17.19 -30.24
C THR A 403 28.41 -16.17 -29.13
N GLY A 404 27.43 -15.40 -28.71
CA GLY A 404 27.57 -14.49 -27.59
C GLY A 404 27.78 -15.16 -26.21
N LYS A 405 27.81 -16.51 -26.14
CA LYS A 405 28.14 -17.31 -24.93
C LYS A 405 29.59 -17.73 -24.89
N ASP A 406 30.31 -17.62 -25.99
CA ASP A 406 31.68 -18.09 -26.08
C ASP A 406 32.66 -17.04 -25.55
N ALA A 407 33.60 -17.48 -24.69
CA ALA A 407 34.54 -16.58 -24.00
C ALA A 407 35.25 -15.58 -24.93
N PRO A 408 35.77 -15.94 -26.14
CA PRO A 408 36.42 -14.95 -27.00
C PRO A 408 35.50 -13.83 -27.49
N VAL A 409 34.19 -14.13 -27.67
CA VAL A 409 33.18 -13.13 -28.08
C VAL A 409 32.79 -12.25 -26.88
N ILE A 410 32.65 -12.85 -25.68
CA ILE A 410 32.39 -12.14 -24.42
C ILE A 410 33.52 -11.15 -24.15
N ASP A 411 34.78 -11.58 -24.21
CA ASP A 411 35.97 -10.76 -23.97
C ASP A 411 36.05 -9.59 -24.97
N TYR A 412 35.78 -9.85 -26.24
CA TYR A 412 35.76 -8.81 -27.27
C TYR A 412 34.69 -7.75 -26.99
N LEU A 413 33.46 -8.15 -26.62
CA LEU A 413 32.36 -7.24 -26.33
C LEU A 413 32.56 -6.47 -25.04
N ASN A 414 33.12 -7.11 -24.00
CA ASN A 414 33.42 -6.49 -22.72
C ASN A 414 34.47 -5.35 -22.82
N GLN A 415 35.38 -5.45 -23.78
CA GLN A 415 36.40 -4.41 -24.04
C GLN A 415 35.79 -3.13 -24.68
N GLN A 416 34.60 -3.22 -25.26
CA GLN A 416 33.97 -2.10 -25.95
C GLN A 416 33.21 -1.20 -24.99
N GLU A 417 33.62 0.09 -24.87
CA GLU A 417 32.94 1.07 -24.00
C GLU A 417 31.46 1.24 -24.34
N SER A 418 31.13 1.32 -25.64
CA SER A 418 29.75 1.47 -26.11
C SER A 418 28.85 0.29 -25.72
N VAL A 419 29.40 -0.92 -25.59
CA VAL A 419 28.67 -2.12 -25.18
C VAL A 419 28.42 -2.07 -23.67
N ARG A 420 29.43 -1.68 -22.87
CA ARG A 420 29.29 -1.53 -21.42
C ARG A 420 28.24 -0.48 -21.06
N GLN A 421 28.30 0.69 -21.71
CA GLN A 421 27.31 1.76 -21.47
C GLN A 421 25.90 1.32 -21.86
N PHE A 422 25.72 0.75 -23.03
CA PHE A 422 24.43 0.24 -23.48
C PHE A 422 23.82 -0.79 -22.50
N LEU A 423 24.66 -1.70 -22.00
CA LEU A 423 24.22 -2.71 -21.04
C LEU A 423 23.86 -2.10 -19.68
N ALA A 424 24.60 -1.08 -19.22
CA ALA A 424 24.31 -0.36 -17.99
C ALA A 424 22.96 0.39 -18.06
N ASP A 425 22.70 1.05 -19.19
CA ASP A 425 21.43 1.77 -19.41
C ASP A 425 20.25 0.79 -19.49
N ALA A 426 20.42 -0.33 -20.21
CA ALA A 426 19.40 -1.36 -20.29
C ALA A 426 19.10 -1.99 -18.92
N LYS A 427 20.13 -2.30 -18.11
CA LYS A 427 19.98 -2.79 -16.73
C LYS A 427 19.23 -1.78 -15.87
N SER A 428 19.54 -0.50 -15.94
CA SER A 428 18.87 0.55 -15.18
C SER A 428 17.38 0.65 -15.47
N LEU A 429 17.00 0.65 -16.77
CA LEU A 429 15.60 0.69 -17.20
C LEU A 429 14.81 -0.55 -16.78
N VAL A 430 15.41 -1.73 -16.93
CA VAL A 430 14.78 -3.00 -16.55
C VAL A 430 14.65 -3.10 -15.04
N ASP A 431 15.64 -2.68 -14.27
CA ASP A 431 15.62 -2.68 -12.80
C ASP A 431 14.49 -1.82 -12.24
N ALA A 432 14.28 -0.63 -12.79
CA ALA A 432 13.17 0.24 -12.42
C ALA A 432 11.81 -0.44 -12.66
N SER A 433 11.68 -1.15 -13.79
CA SER A 433 10.46 -1.90 -14.11
C SER A 433 10.29 -3.15 -13.23
N VAL A 434 11.36 -3.91 -12.99
CA VAL A 434 11.35 -5.08 -12.08
C VAL A 434 10.89 -4.66 -10.68
N SER A 435 11.44 -3.59 -10.14
CA SER A 435 11.04 -3.04 -8.83
C SER A 435 9.55 -2.68 -8.83
N THR A 436 9.09 -1.94 -9.85
CA THR A 436 7.69 -1.53 -9.98
C THR A 436 6.76 -2.73 -10.17
N TYR A 437 7.13 -3.71 -11.00
CA TYR A 437 6.33 -4.89 -11.30
C TYR A 437 6.19 -5.79 -10.06
N ARG A 438 7.26 -6.01 -9.32
CA ARG A 438 7.22 -6.73 -8.05
C ARG A 438 6.33 -6.04 -7.03
N HIS A 439 6.48 -4.72 -6.89
CA HIS A 439 5.65 -3.93 -5.97
C HIS A 439 4.16 -3.97 -6.35
N ARG A 440 3.85 -4.06 -7.66
CA ARG A 440 2.48 -4.14 -8.18
C ARG A 440 1.93 -5.56 -8.30
N GLY A 441 2.72 -6.59 -8.00
CA GLY A 441 2.30 -7.99 -8.11
C GLY A 441 2.16 -8.49 -9.56
N PHE A 442 2.85 -7.87 -10.54
CA PHE A 442 2.89 -8.39 -11.91
C PHE A 442 3.72 -9.69 -11.95
N LYS A 443 3.24 -10.65 -12.74
CA LYS A 443 3.83 -11.98 -12.82
C LYS A 443 4.88 -12.13 -13.91
N HIS A 444 4.83 -11.29 -14.93
CA HIS A 444 5.64 -11.45 -16.14
C HIS A 444 6.18 -10.11 -16.63
N LEU A 445 7.46 -10.12 -17.02
CA LEU A 445 8.12 -9.04 -17.75
C LEU A 445 8.90 -9.65 -18.93
N MET A 446 8.71 -9.11 -20.13
CA MET A 446 9.45 -9.52 -21.31
C MET A 446 10.55 -8.51 -21.62
N VAL A 447 11.76 -8.99 -21.89
CA VAL A 447 12.91 -8.16 -22.32
C VAL A 447 13.58 -8.84 -23.51
N SER A 448 13.73 -8.12 -24.62
CA SER A 448 14.26 -8.68 -25.86
C SER A 448 15.45 -7.88 -26.36
N PHE A 449 16.55 -8.54 -26.67
CA PHE A 449 17.71 -7.96 -27.33
C PHE A 449 17.81 -8.43 -28.78
N GLY A 450 17.83 -7.50 -29.73
CA GLY A 450 17.95 -7.78 -31.14
C GLY A 450 19.31 -7.38 -31.72
N CYS A 451 19.84 -8.20 -32.60
CA CYS A 451 20.93 -7.80 -33.48
C CYS A 451 20.66 -8.28 -34.94
N THR A 452 21.57 -8.07 -35.87
CA THR A 452 21.35 -8.45 -37.27
C THR A 452 21.11 -9.95 -37.44
N GLY A 453 22.03 -10.79 -36.92
CA GLY A 453 21.97 -12.25 -37.09
C GLY A 453 21.43 -13.04 -35.89
N GLY A 454 21.20 -12.40 -34.72
CA GLY A 454 20.71 -13.09 -33.52
C GLY A 454 21.73 -14.01 -32.83
N GLN A 455 23.04 -13.95 -33.21
CA GLN A 455 24.05 -14.94 -32.80
C GLN A 455 25.04 -14.41 -31.76
N HIS A 456 25.54 -13.19 -31.87
CA HIS A 456 26.62 -12.66 -31.02
C HIS A 456 26.12 -11.62 -30.02
N ARG A 457 25.90 -10.37 -30.46
CA ARG A 457 25.57 -9.21 -29.62
C ARG A 457 24.30 -9.41 -28.82
N SER A 458 23.21 -9.84 -29.47
CA SER A 458 21.93 -10.06 -28.77
C SER A 458 22.01 -11.19 -27.73
N VAL A 459 22.74 -12.26 -28.03
CA VAL A 459 22.95 -13.39 -27.09
C VAL A 459 23.75 -12.92 -25.87
N TYR A 460 24.87 -12.23 -26.09
CA TYR A 460 25.70 -11.68 -25.03
C TYR A 460 24.91 -10.73 -24.11
N LEU A 461 24.17 -9.77 -24.70
CA LEU A 461 23.38 -8.81 -23.93
C LEU A 461 22.28 -9.49 -23.10
N ALA A 462 21.62 -10.50 -23.67
CA ALA A 462 20.59 -11.28 -23.00
C ALA A 462 21.16 -12.06 -21.80
N GLU A 463 22.30 -12.72 -21.97
CA GLU A 463 22.96 -13.48 -20.88
C GLU A 463 23.47 -12.56 -19.75
N GLU A 464 24.05 -11.40 -20.09
CA GLU A 464 24.54 -10.44 -19.10
C GLU A 464 23.40 -9.77 -18.31
N LEU A 465 22.25 -9.48 -18.94
CA LEU A 465 21.07 -9.03 -18.22
C LEU A 465 20.50 -10.17 -17.34
N ALA A 466 20.41 -11.39 -17.85
CA ALA A 466 19.91 -12.52 -17.11
C ALA A 466 20.75 -12.82 -15.86
N LYS A 467 22.08 -12.78 -15.99
CA LYS A 467 23.00 -12.92 -14.86
C LYS A 467 22.78 -11.85 -13.80
N HIS A 468 22.58 -10.58 -14.23
CA HIS A 468 22.28 -9.47 -13.33
C HIS A 468 20.96 -9.68 -12.58
N LEU A 469 19.90 -10.12 -13.27
CA LEU A 469 18.56 -10.29 -12.69
C LEU A 469 18.47 -11.53 -11.78
N ARG A 470 19.21 -12.62 -12.06
CA ARG A 470 19.26 -13.81 -11.19
C ARG A 470 19.85 -13.53 -9.82
N ALA A 471 20.62 -12.46 -9.67
CA ALA A 471 21.14 -12.02 -8.38
C ALA A 471 20.11 -11.26 -7.53
N LYS A 472 18.90 -11.04 -8.03
CA LYS A 472 17.83 -10.31 -7.32
C LYS A 472 16.83 -11.28 -6.71
N ASP A 473 16.55 -11.11 -5.43
CA ASP A 473 15.53 -11.91 -4.74
C ASP A 473 14.14 -11.74 -5.38
N GLY A 474 13.36 -12.81 -5.41
CA GLY A 474 11.98 -12.80 -5.91
C GLY A 474 11.85 -12.55 -7.42
N VAL A 475 12.91 -12.81 -8.20
CA VAL A 475 12.91 -12.75 -9.67
C VAL A 475 13.32 -14.11 -10.21
N GLU A 476 12.45 -14.71 -11.02
CA GLU A 476 12.76 -15.87 -11.84
C GLU A 476 13.18 -15.40 -13.23
N VAL A 477 14.26 -15.94 -13.78
CA VAL A 477 14.78 -15.53 -15.09
C VAL A 477 14.79 -16.69 -16.06
N VAL A 478 13.98 -16.55 -17.12
CA VAL A 478 13.94 -17.50 -18.24
C VAL A 478 14.62 -16.86 -19.45
N VAL A 479 15.72 -17.46 -19.95
CA VAL A 479 16.43 -16.98 -21.13
C VAL A 479 16.11 -17.86 -22.33
N ARG A 480 15.78 -17.23 -23.45
CA ARG A 480 15.53 -17.92 -24.73
C ARG A 480 16.31 -17.26 -25.86
N HIS A 481 17.13 -18.07 -26.55
CA HIS A 481 17.86 -17.65 -27.73
C HIS A 481 17.17 -18.18 -28.99
N ARG A 482 16.22 -17.41 -29.50
CA ARG A 482 15.29 -17.85 -30.54
C ARG A 482 16.01 -18.45 -31.78
N GLU A 483 17.12 -17.85 -32.20
CA GLU A 483 17.83 -18.32 -33.38
C GLU A 483 18.64 -19.61 -33.11
N GLN A 484 19.07 -19.85 -31.85
CA GLN A 484 19.78 -21.06 -31.47
C GLN A 484 18.82 -22.24 -31.23
N GLU A 485 17.62 -21.99 -30.73
CA GLU A 485 16.60 -23.03 -30.54
C GLU A 485 16.14 -23.63 -31.88
N GLN A 486 16.08 -22.81 -32.96
CA GLN A 486 15.70 -23.26 -34.29
C GLN A 486 16.82 -24.03 -35.05
N LEU A 487 18.07 -23.92 -34.61
CA LEU A 487 19.18 -24.68 -35.19
C LEU A 487 19.29 -26.09 -34.56
N ASN A 488 18.64 -26.31 -33.44
CA ASN A 488 18.61 -27.59 -32.70
C ASN A 488 17.34 -28.42 -32.94
N GLN A 489 16.42 -27.92 -33.78
CA GLN A 489 15.26 -28.65 -34.34
C GLN A 489 15.52 -29.04 -35.78
#